data_c28566ce4b1d658977514ccdb5d23c02
#
_entry.id   c28566ce4b1d658977514ccdb5d23c02
#
_cell.length_a   1.000
_cell.length_b   1.000
_cell.length_c   1.000
_cell.angle_alpha   90.00
_cell.angle_beta   90.00
_cell.angle_gamma   90.00
#
_symmetry.space_group_name_H-M   'P 1'
#
loop_
_entity.id
_entity.type
_entity.pdbx_description
1 polymer ?
#
loop_
_entity_poly.entity_id
_entity_poly.type
_entity_poly.pdbx_seq_one_letter_code
_entity_poly.pdbx_strand_id
1 'polypeptide(L)'
;MKALYLIFVTVIIWSCQPKSRQFDLIIRNAMIYDGSGNTPYAGDLAVSGDTIAAMGDLSRDLGNVEFDAKDLSVAPGFINMLSWANETLIEDGRSQSDLRQGVTLEVLGEGSSMGPWSDQMIEEEESAQGNIRYDVEWQTLGGYMEYMESRGVATNLA
;
A
#
# COMPACT_ATOMS: atom_id res chain seq x y z
N MET A 1 -5.48 22.78 56.87
CA MET A 1 -5.95 21.55 56.24
C MET A 1 -6.63 21.78 54.89
N LYS A 2 -7.55 22.77 54.73
CA LYS A 2 -8.22 23.01 53.43
C LYS A 2 -7.27 23.41 52.28
N ALA A 3 -6.21 24.19 52.53
CA ALA A 3 -5.21 24.61 51.55
C ALA A 3 -4.34 23.43 51.06
N LEU A 4 -4.03 22.48 51.94
CA LEU A 4 -3.23 21.29 51.60
C LEU A 4 -4.02 20.33 50.68
N TYR A 5 -5.33 20.22 50.85
CA TYR A 5 -6.21 19.45 49.99
C TYR A 5 -6.33 20.03 48.57
N LEU A 6 -6.34 21.36 48.46
CA LEU A 6 -6.40 22.04 47.15
C LEU A 6 -5.12 21.80 46.35
N ILE A 7 -3.94 21.78 46.95
CA ILE A 7 -2.66 21.50 46.30
C ILE A 7 -2.58 20.04 45.83
N PHE A 8 -3.11 19.10 46.64
CA PHE A 8 -3.11 17.67 46.27
C PHE A 8 -4.01 17.37 45.07
N VAL A 9 -5.18 18.02 45.00
CA VAL A 9 -6.10 17.88 43.84
C VAL A 9 -5.53 18.47 42.59
N THR A 10 -4.81 19.62 42.65
CA THR A 10 -4.17 20.22 41.46
C THR A 10 -3.01 19.39 40.90
N VAL A 11 -2.27 18.67 41.73
CA VAL A 11 -1.18 17.79 41.30
C VAL A 11 -1.69 16.54 40.57
N ILE A 12 -2.87 16.01 40.99
CA ILE A 12 -3.49 14.84 40.37
C ILE A 12 -4.00 15.15 38.94
N ILE A 13 -4.46 16.36 38.67
CA ILE A 13 -4.98 16.77 37.36
C ILE A 13 -3.84 16.93 36.36
N TRP A 14 -2.62 17.21 36.77
CA TRP A 14 -1.46 17.38 35.89
C TRP A 14 -0.80 16.06 35.49
N SER A 15 -1.11 14.95 36.13
CA SER A 15 -0.49 13.64 35.93
C SER A 15 -1.06 12.87 34.73
N CYS A 16 -2.12 13.32 34.07
CA CYS A 16 -2.76 12.60 32.95
C CYS A 16 -2.51 13.31 31.61
N GLN A 17 -1.25 13.47 31.25
CA GLN A 17 -0.93 13.79 29.85
C GLN A 17 -0.94 12.49 29.04
N PRO A 18 -1.74 12.39 27.97
CA PRO A 18 -1.67 11.23 27.09
C PRO A 18 -0.26 11.10 26.56
N LYS A 19 0.31 9.91 26.71
CA LYS A 19 1.66 9.58 26.22
C LYS A 19 1.66 9.72 24.70
N SER A 20 2.62 10.46 24.18
CA SER A 20 2.92 10.51 22.74
C SER A 20 3.15 9.08 22.23
N ARG A 21 2.52 8.74 21.11
CA ARG A 21 2.74 7.48 20.41
C ARG A 21 3.86 7.67 19.40
N GLN A 22 4.58 6.58 19.11
CA GLN A 22 5.64 6.55 18.10
C GLN A 22 5.19 5.67 16.94
N PHE A 23 5.34 6.17 15.72
CA PHE A 23 4.99 5.49 14.47
C PHE A 23 6.20 5.43 13.54
N ASP A 24 6.16 4.54 12.55
CA ASP A 24 7.24 4.44 11.57
C ASP A 24 7.19 5.61 10.57
N LEU A 25 6.00 5.97 10.12
CA LEU A 25 5.76 7.11 9.24
C LEU A 25 4.55 7.90 9.74
N ILE A 26 4.65 9.23 9.70
CA ILE A 26 3.48 10.10 9.77
C ILE A 26 3.44 10.99 8.54
N ILE A 27 2.31 10.99 7.84
CA ILE A 27 1.98 11.94 6.79
C ILE A 27 1.17 13.06 7.44
N ARG A 28 1.71 14.28 7.43
CA ARG A 28 1.15 15.48 8.08
C ARG A 28 0.33 16.32 7.12
N ASN A 29 -0.68 17.01 7.64
CA ASN A 29 -1.41 18.08 6.96
C ASN A 29 -2.07 17.66 5.63
N ALA A 30 -2.43 16.40 5.45
CA ALA A 30 -3.03 15.89 4.22
C ALA A 30 -4.53 16.18 4.15
N MET A 31 -5.06 16.26 2.93
CA MET A 31 -6.49 16.07 2.67
C MET A 31 -6.74 14.56 2.55
N ILE A 32 -7.42 13.96 3.51
CA ILE A 32 -7.61 12.51 3.60
C ILE A 32 -8.91 12.10 2.92
N TYR A 33 -8.79 11.20 1.93
CA TYR A 33 -9.85 10.46 1.27
C TYR A 33 -9.77 9.01 1.79
N ASP A 34 -10.60 8.64 2.75
CA ASP A 34 -10.50 7.36 3.46
C ASP A 34 -11.15 6.17 2.74
N GLY A 35 -11.70 6.39 1.54
CA GLY A 35 -12.38 5.36 0.75
C GLY A 35 -13.80 5.04 1.21
N SER A 36 -14.31 5.65 2.27
CA SER A 36 -15.67 5.42 2.79
C SER A 36 -16.79 6.04 1.95
N GLY A 37 -16.46 6.93 1.01
CA GLY A 37 -17.40 7.75 0.26
C GLY A 37 -17.89 9.00 1.01
N ASN A 38 -17.39 9.25 2.21
CA ASN A 38 -17.67 10.47 2.96
C ASN A 38 -16.85 11.66 2.41
N THR A 39 -17.22 12.86 2.86
CA THR A 39 -16.47 14.08 2.54
C THR A 39 -15.04 13.96 3.07
N PRO A 40 -14.01 14.24 2.25
CA PRO A 40 -12.63 14.25 2.69
C PRO A 40 -12.39 15.31 3.76
N TYR A 41 -11.41 15.06 4.62
CA TYR A 41 -11.09 15.92 5.75
C TYR A 41 -9.58 16.15 5.87
N ALA A 42 -9.21 17.31 6.43
CA ALA A 42 -7.82 17.59 6.73
C ALA A 42 -7.37 16.86 7.99
N GLY A 43 -6.18 16.25 7.94
CA GLY A 43 -5.63 15.50 9.06
C GLY A 43 -4.29 14.87 8.76
N ASP A 44 -3.81 14.10 9.72
CA ASP A 44 -2.59 13.32 9.63
C ASP A 44 -2.92 11.83 9.49
N LEU A 45 -2.01 11.07 8.90
CA LEU A 45 -2.08 9.62 8.78
C LEU A 45 -0.78 9.00 9.29
N ALA A 46 -0.88 8.01 10.18
CA ALA A 46 0.26 7.29 10.72
C ALA A 46 0.28 5.83 10.27
N VAL A 47 1.49 5.32 9.98
CA VAL A 47 1.76 3.95 9.58
C VAL A 47 2.71 3.30 10.57
N SER A 48 2.43 2.04 10.91
CA SER A 48 3.33 1.15 11.65
C SER A 48 3.42 -0.18 10.91
N GLY A 49 4.65 -0.54 10.49
CA GLY A 49 4.86 -1.66 9.58
C GLY A 49 4.13 -1.43 8.26
N ASP A 50 3.22 -2.32 7.93
CA ASP A 50 2.37 -2.31 6.73
C ASP A 50 0.92 -1.84 7.00
N THR A 51 0.66 -1.31 8.19
CA THR A 51 -0.70 -1.01 8.65
C THR A 51 -0.90 0.48 8.88
N ILE A 52 -2.03 1.03 8.42
CA ILE A 52 -2.50 2.36 8.82
C ILE A 52 -2.92 2.28 10.29
N ALA A 53 -2.09 2.85 11.18
CA ALA A 53 -2.25 2.72 12.62
C ALA A 53 -3.14 3.80 13.25
N ALA A 54 -3.20 5.00 12.64
CA ALA A 54 -4.05 6.09 13.10
C ALA A 54 -4.31 7.11 11.98
N MET A 55 -5.44 7.80 12.06
CA MET A 55 -5.80 8.94 11.22
C MET A 55 -6.45 10.02 12.06
N GLY A 56 -6.26 11.30 11.70
CA GLY A 56 -6.89 12.45 12.37
C GLY A 56 -5.86 13.44 12.92
N ASP A 57 -6.10 13.99 14.09
CA ASP A 57 -5.15 14.89 14.77
C ASP A 57 -4.07 14.07 15.51
N LEU A 58 -2.89 14.01 14.90
CA LEU A 58 -1.71 13.35 15.46
C LEU A 58 -0.63 14.35 15.89
N SER A 59 -1.00 15.59 16.15
CA SER A 59 -0.06 16.69 16.50
C SER A 59 0.84 16.39 17.71
N ARG A 60 0.45 15.44 18.57
CA ARG A 60 1.21 15.03 19.77
C ARG A 60 2.06 13.78 19.55
N ASP A 61 1.83 13.09 18.45
CA ASP A 61 2.51 11.84 18.11
C ASP A 61 3.76 12.11 17.26
N LEU A 62 4.68 11.16 17.25
CA LEU A 62 5.96 11.27 16.57
C LEU A 62 6.10 10.17 15.51
N GLY A 63 6.64 10.51 14.36
CA GLY A 63 7.05 9.57 13.31
C GLY A 63 8.56 9.39 13.30
N ASN A 64 9.05 8.18 13.05
CA ASN A 64 10.46 7.96 12.71
C ASN A 64 10.81 8.71 11.41
N VAL A 65 9.86 8.73 10.48
CA VAL A 65 9.86 9.57 9.28
C VAL A 65 8.58 10.40 9.29
N GLU A 66 8.69 11.69 8.99
CA GLU A 66 7.55 12.57 8.84
C GLU A 66 7.56 13.23 7.46
N PHE A 67 6.41 13.18 6.78
CA PHE A 67 6.22 13.79 5.46
C PHE A 67 5.13 14.85 5.55
N ASP A 68 5.45 16.09 5.21
CA ASP A 68 4.46 17.17 5.13
C ASP A 68 3.74 17.12 3.78
N ALA A 69 2.48 16.70 3.81
CA ALA A 69 1.59 16.59 2.66
C ALA A 69 0.68 17.82 2.51
N LYS A 70 1.11 18.98 2.97
CA LYS A 70 0.36 20.21 2.80
C LYS A 70 0.04 20.43 1.32
N ASP A 71 -1.22 20.76 1.02
CA ASP A 71 -1.77 20.93 -0.32
C ASP A 71 -1.80 19.65 -1.17
N LEU A 72 -1.53 18.48 -0.57
CA LEU A 72 -1.64 17.17 -1.20
C LEU A 72 -2.81 16.38 -0.61
N SER A 73 -3.26 15.37 -1.37
CA SER A 73 -4.27 14.42 -0.94
C SER A 73 -3.65 13.06 -0.66
N VAL A 74 -4.19 12.39 0.35
CA VAL A 74 -3.90 10.98 0.64
C VAL A 74 -5.16 10.17 0.39
N ALA A 75 -5.05 9.11 -0.39
CA ALA A 75 -6.15 8.21 -0.71
C ALA A 75 -5.64 6.76 -0.73
N PRO A 76 -6.53 5.76 -0.63
CA PRO A 76 -6.18 4.38 -0.96
C PRO A 76 -5.60 4.29 -2.36
N GLY A 77 -4.66 3.35 -2.57
CA GLY A 77 -4.13 3.08 -3.90
C GLY A 77 -5.22 2.61 -4.86
N PHE A 78 -5.08 2.97 -6.13
CA PHE A 78 -6.03 2.57 -7.15
C PHE A 78 -5.86 1.10 -7.53
N ILE A 79 -6.96 0.47 -7.95
CA ILE A 79 -6.99 -0.89 -8.47
C ILE A 79 -7.19 -0.81 -9.97
N ASN A 80 -6.22 -1.29 -10.75
CA ASN A 80 -6.37 -1.50 -12.17
C ASN A 80 -7.10 -2.83 -12.39
N MET A 81 -8.42 -2.75 -12.64
CA MET A 81 -9.28 -3.93 -12.79
C MET A 81 -9.13 -4.63 -14.14
N LEU A 82 -8.34 -4.09 -15.04
CA LEU A 82 -8.16 -4.60 -16.40
C LEU A 82 -6.70 -4.40 -16.82
N SER A 83 -5.78 -5.04 -16.08
CA SER A 83 -4.36 -4.99 -16.42
C SER A 83 -4.00 -6.10 -17.43
N TRP A 84 -3.26 -5.71 -18.45
CA TRP A 84 -2.68 -6.61 -19.45
C TRP A 84 -1.17 -6.79 -19.24
N ALA A 85 -0.72 -6.53 -18.03
CA ALA A 85 0.70 -6.46 -17.72
C ALA A 85 1.36 -7.83 -17.46
N ASN A 86 0.70 -8.95 -17.78
CA ASN A 86 1.20 -10.31 -17.51
C ASN A 86 2.67 -10.51 -17.91
N GLU A 87 2.99 -10.21 -19.18
CA GLU A 87 4.34 -10.39 -19.73
C GLU A 87 5.25 -9.20 -19.40
N THR A 88 4.70 -7.98 -19.44
CA THR A 88 5.51 -6.77 -19.20
C THR A 88 6.05 -6.70 -17.78
N LEU A 89 5.35 -7.26 -16.81
CA LEU A 89 5.82 -7.38 -15.43
C LEU A 89 6.90 -8.46 -15.27
N ILE A 90 6.93 -9.47 -16.13
CA ILE A 90 8.04 -10.42 -16.20
C ILE A 90 9.31 -9.70 -16.67
N GLU A 91 9.21 -8.84 -17.66
CA GLU A 91 10.33 -8.04 -18.18
C GLU A 91 10.75 -6.95 -17.19
N ASP A 92 9.80 -6.20 -16.64
CA ASP A 92 10.05 -5.11 -15.68
C ASP A 92 9.03 -5.07 -14.56
N GLY A 93 9.31 -5.79 -13.48
CA GLY A 93 8.47 -5.85 -12.28
C GLY A 93 8.30 -4.52 -11.53
N ARG A 94 8.99 -3.44 -11.93
CA ARG A 94 8.87 -2.14 -11.26
C ARG A 94 7.53 -1.44 -11.53
N SER A 95 6.75 -1.88 -12.51
CA SER A 95 5.41 -1.35 -12.85
C SER A 95 5.31 0.19 -12.81
N GLN A 96 6.31 0.87 -13.39
CA GLN A 96 6.46 2.32 -13.25
C GLN A 96 5.30 3.13 -13.85
N SER A 97 4.65 2.61 -14.90
CA SER A 97 3.46 3.25 -15.50
C SER A 97 2.30 3.31 -14.52
N ASP A 98 2.04 2.21 -13.84
CA ASP A 98 0.91 2.05 -12.92
C ASP A 98 1.20 2.71 -11.56
N LEU A 99 2.36 2.45 -10.97
CA LEU A 99 2.76 3.07 -9.69
C LEU A 99 2.74 4.60 -9.74
N ARG A 100 3.23 5.21 -10.81
CA ARG A 100 3.25 6.68 -10.95
C ARG A 100 1.86 7.29 -11.11
N GLN A 101 0.86 6.48 -11.42
CA GLN A 101 -0.55 6.86 -11.46
C GLN A 101 -1.29 6.51 -10.15
N GLY A 102 -0.58 5.96 -9.16
CA GLY A 102 -1.14 5.58 -7.86
C GLY A 102 -1.85 4.22 -7.86
N VAL A 103 -1.64 3.38 -8.89
CA VAL A 103 -2.12 2.00 -8.90
C VAL A 103 -1.25 1.15 -7.97
N THR A 104 -1.87 0.42 -7.07
CA THR A 104 -1.21 -0.46 -6.10
C THR A 104 -1.62 -1.92 -6.21
N LEU A 105 -2.67 -2.21 -6.99
CA LEU A 105 -3.14 -3.56 -7.30
C LEU A 105 -3.50 -3.63 -8.78
N GLU A 106 -2.99 -4.65 -9.46
CA GLU A 106 -3.33 -4.99 -10.83
C GLU A 106 -4.08 -6.32 -10.88
N VAL A 107 -5.26 -6.32 -11.49
CA VAL A 107 -6.06 -7.53 -11.75
C VAL A 107 -5.77 -7.98 -13.17
N LEU A 108 -5.17 -9.16 -13.28
CA LEU A 108 -4.71 -9.76 -14.52
C LEU A 108 -5.74 -10.76 -15.08
N GLY A 109 -5.51 -11.28 -16.30
CA GLY A 109 -6.20 -12.46 -16.83
C GLY A 109 -7.39 -12.18 -17.72
N GLU A 110 -7.73 -10.92 -18.02
CA GLU A 110 -8.88 -10.63 -18.91
C GLU A 110 -8.60 -11.06 -20.36
N GLY A 111 -7.45 -10.76 -20.91
CA GLY A 111 -7.12 -11.12 -22.28
C GLY A 111 -6.48 -12.50 -22.42
N SER A 112 -5.62 -12.88 -21.49
CA SER A 112 -4.92 -14.15 -21.45
C SER A 112 -4.62 -14.54 -20.01
N SER A 113 -4.73 -15.84 -19.70
CA SER A 113 -4.37 -16.36 -18.38
C SER A 113 -2.98 -16.97 -18.41
N MET A 114 -2.19 -16.74 -17.36
CA MET A 114 -0.88 -17.36 -17.18
C MET A 114 -0.97 -18.77 -16.54
N GLY A 115 -2.10 -19.43 -16.70
CA GLY A 115 -2.34 -20.81 -16.26
C GLY A 115 -3.84 -21.10 -16.06
N PRO A 116 -4.25 -22.41 -15.96
CA PRO A 116 -3.37 -23.59 -16.03
C PRO A 116 -2.96 -23.91 -17.47
N TRP A 117 -1.70 -24.32 -17.67
CA TRP A 117 -1.16 -24.67 -18.97
C TRP A 117 -0.71 -26.15 -19.03
N SER A 118 -0.93 -26.80 -20.18
CA SER A 118 -0.31 -28.10 -20.49
C SER A 118 1.08 -27.88 -21.10
N ASP A 119 1.88 -28.93 -21.18
CA ASP A 119 3.20 -28.87 -21.82
C ASP A 119 3.11 -28.36 -23.28
N GLN A 120 2.09 -28.79 -24.02
CA GLN A 120 1.86 -28.29 -25.37
C GLN A 120 1.54 -26.79 -25.40
N MET A 121 0.73 -26.29 -24.47
CA MET A 121 0.41 -24.85 -24.38
C MET A 121 1.64 -24.03 -24.03
N ILE A 122 2.54 -24.56 -23.20
CA ILE A 122 3.83 -23.93 -22.89
C ILE A 122 4.70 -23.80 -24.14
N GLU A 123 4.83 -24.89 -24.91
CA GLU A 123 5.60 -24.87 -26.18
C GLU A 123 4.99 -23.87 -27.18
N GLU A 124 3.66 -23.80 -27.29
CA GLU A 124 2.95 -22.85 -28.13
C GLU A 124 3.21 -21.40 -27.67
N GLU A 125 3.11 -21.12 -26.38
CA GLU A 125 3.35 -19.81 -25.78
C GLU A 125 4.79 -19.36 -26.04
N GLU A 126 5.79 -20.16 -25.69
CA GLU A 126 7.20 -19.83 -25.89
C GLU A 126 7.55 -19.59 -27.36
N SER A 127 6.90 -20.33 -28.28
CA SER A 127 7.09 -20.15 -29.71
C SER A 127 6.44 -18.88 -30.27
N ALA A 128 5.34 -18.42 -29.64
CA ALA A 128 4.53 -17.29 -30.09
C ALA A 128 4.95 -15.95 -29.46
N GLN A 129 5.83 -15.95 -28.45
CA GLN A 129 6.31 -14.74 -27.77
C GLN A 129 6.87 -13.70 -28.76
N GLY A 130 6.53 -12.44 -28.51
CA GLY A 130 6.96 -11.31 -29.31
C GLY A 130 8.34 -10.78 -28.92
N ASN A 131 8.37 -9.50 -28.56
CA ASN A 131 9.61 -8.82 -28.14
C ASN A 131 10.03 -9.17 -26.73
N ILE A 132 9.07 -9.50 -25.84
CA ILE A 132 9.32 -9.97 -24.49
C ILE A 132 9.46 -11.48 -24.57
N ARG A 133 10.59 -11.99 -24.09
CA ARG A 133 10.88 -13.42 -24.11
C ARG A 133 11.23 -13.89 -22.72
N TYR A 134 10.63 -15.01 -22.32
CA TYR A 134 10.81 -15.64 -21.02
C TYR A 134 10.59 -17.15 -21.15
N ASP A 135 11.25 -17.90 -20.29
CA ASP A 135 10.98 -19.33 -20.13
C ASP A 135 9.77 -19.49 -19.18
N VAL A 136 8.87 -20.39 -19.51
CA VAL A 136 7.69 -20.67 -18.67
C VAL A 136 8.06 -21.70 -17.63
N GLU A 137 8.29 -21.24 -16.40
CA GLU A 137 8.72 -22.08 -15.27
C GLU A 137 7.55 -22.59 -14.41
N TRP A 138 6.31 -22.39 -14.86
CA TRP A 138 5.09 -22.75 -14.14
C TRP A 138 4.06 -23.43 -15.04
N GLN A 139 3.10 -24.14 -14.44
CA GLN A 139 1.96 -24.72 -15.13
C GLN A 139 0.62 -24.22 -14.61
N THR A 140 0.58 -23.73 -13.39
CA THR A 140 -0.65 -23.24 -12.73
C THR A 140 -0.60 -21.74 -12.54
N LEU A 141 -1.77 -21.10 -12.42
CA LEU A 141 -1.84 -19.67 -12.10
C LEU A 141 -1.17 -19.38 -10.74
N GLY A 142 -1.31 -20.28 -9.75
CA GLY A 142 -0.59 -20.16 -8.48
C GLY A 142 0.92 -20.16 -8.66
N GLY A 143 1.44 -21.05 -9.50
CA GLY A 143 2.88 -21.09 -9.85
C GLY A 143 3.36 -19.81 -10.53
N TYR A 144 2.55 -19.21 -11.41
CA TYR A 144 2.85 -17.90 -11.98
C TYR A 144 2.93 -16.81 -10.89
N MET A 145 1.98 -16.78 -9.95
CA MET A 145 2.01 -15.81 -8.85
C MET A 145 3.25 -15.98 -7.96
N GLU A 146 3.62 -17.22 -7.63
CA GLU A 146 4.86 -17.54 -6.89
C GLU A 146 6.11 -17.11 -7.65
N TYR A 147 6.13 -17.33 -8.97
CA TYR A 147 7.21 -16.86 -9.84
C TYR A 147 7.34 -15.33 -9.80
N MET A 148 6.24 -14.60 -9.94
CA MET A 148 6.23 -13.14 -9.88
C MET A 148 6.66 -12.62 -8.50
N GLU A 149 6.19 -13.22 -7.42
CA GLU A 149 6.61 -12.88 -6.06
C GLU A 149 8.11 -13.07 -5.85
N SER A 150 8.67 -14.18 -6.36
CA SER A 150 10.10 -14.46 -6.25
C SER A 150 11.00 -13.43 -6.96
N ARG A 151 10.51 -12.85 -8.06
CA ARG A 151 11.21 -11.82 -8.82
C ARG A 151 11.08 -10.42 -8.22
N GLY A 152 10.04 -10.20 -7.42
CA GLY A 152 9.71 -8.92 -6.82
C GLY A 152 8.98 -8.00 -7.80
N VAL A 153 7.69 -7.80 -7.55
CA VAL A 153 6.82 -6.89 -8.30
C VAL A 153 6.44 -5.72 -7.41
N ALA A 154 6.40 -4.53 -7.97
CA ALA A 154 6.17 -3.31 -7.19
C ALA A 154 4.69 -3.07 -6.86
N THR A 155 3.76 -3.62 -7.66
CA THR A 155 2.31 -3.63 -7.41
C THR A 155 1.87 -4.98 -6.83
N ASN A 156 0.74 -5.02 -6.14
CA ASN A 156 0.10 -6.28 -5.83
C ASN A 156 -0.56 -6.84 -7.10
N LEU A 157 -0.63 -8.16 -7.23
CA LEU A 157 -1.26 -8.86 -8.34
C LEU A 157 -2.43 -9.71 -7.86
N ALA A 158 -3.49 -9.80 -8.66
CA ALA A 158 -4.65 -10.66 -8.44
C ALA A 158 -5.18 -11.23 -9.76
#